data_a6b87bb96c663b6fbb249144fc2424ab
#
_entry.id   a6b87bb96c663b6fbb249144fc2424ab
#
_cell.length_a   1.000
_cell.length_b   1.000
_cell.length_c   1.000
_cell.angle_alpha   90.00
_cell.angle_beta   90.00
_cell.angle_gamma   90.00
#
_symmetry.space_group_name_H-M   'P 1'
#
loop_
_entity.id
_entity.type
_entity.pdbx_description
1 polymer ?
#
loop_
_entity_poly.entity_id
_entity_poly.type
_entity_poly.pdbx_seq_one_letter_code
_entity_poly.pdbx_strand_id
1 'polypeptide(L)'
;VALSDNLILQTLTPLLDADPLYRLDVQEARIVLEGGTAWYAAQRATKQDIEKIRFYYEQLANSQAHGDTEQAAIADANFHLAIAEASQNAVLLQMMKNVFHLMRHNVVLARRKIYTEHYGFETLHTQHMAMMNAIIARDSELARKAVGEHIEFVIKQVAKIDEATARRQRVSRLATDVF
;
A
#
# COMPACT_ATOMS: atom_id res chain seq x y z
N VAL A 1 -6.29 2.66 27.54
CA VAL A 1 -4.85 2.43 27.75
C VAL A 1 -4.16 2.75 26.44
N ALA A 2 -3.69 3.98 26.29
CA ALA A 2 -2.83 4.39 25.19
C ALA A 2 -1.42 3.83 25.47
N LEU A 3 -1.22 2.55 25.21
CA LEU A 3 0.08 1.92 25.30
C LEU A 3 0.78 2.06 23.96
N SER A 4 1.77 2.93 23.94
CA SER A 4 2.98 2.87 23.07
C SER A 4 2.77 2.62 21.56
N ASP A 5 1.80 3.24 20.93
CA ASP A 5 1.76 3.37 19.46
C ASP A 5 3.03 4.06 18.94
N ASN A 6 3.86 4.51 19.84
CA ASN A 6 5.00 5.36 19.57
C ASN A 6 6.34 4.62 19.54
N LEU A 7 6.51 3.47 20.20
CA LEU A 7 7.85 2.86 20.30
C LEU A 7 8.35 2.26 18.97
N ILE A 8 7.53 1.50 18.29
CA ILE A 8 7.89 0.94 16.97
C ILE A 8 8.14 2.09 15.98
N LEU A 9 7.26 3.08 15.96
CA LEU A 9 7.40 4.24 15.09
C LEU A 9 8.64 5.07 15.44
N GLN A 10 8.88 5.33 16.72
CA GLN A 10 10.07 6.07 17.17
C GLN A 10 11.37 5.36 16.84
N THR A 11 11.38 4.04 16.87
CA THR A 11 12.57 3.24 16.57
C THR A 11 12.80 3.12 15.06
N LEU A 12 11.75 2.86 14.26
CA LEU A 12 11.90 2.55 12.85
C LEU A 12 11.88 3.79 11.93
N THR A 13 11.18 4.87 12.31
CA THR A 13 11.13 6.08 11.45
C THR A 13 12.52 6.65 11.14
N PRO A 14 13.44 6.83 12.11
CA PRO A 14 14.77 7.32 11.82
C PRO A 14 15.59 6.40 10.88
N LEU A 15 15.37 5.08 10.97
CA LEU A 15 16.04 4.10 10.10
C LEU A 15 15.55 4.22 8.66
N LEU A 16 14.25 4.37 8.46
CA LEU A 16 13.64 4.56 7.14
C LEU A 16 14.09 5.86 6.45
N ASP A 17 14.38 6.89 7.23
CA ASP A 17 14.91 8.16 6.73
C ASP A 17 16.41 8.08 6.40
N ALA A 18 17.16 7.27 7.15
CA ALA A 18 18.60 7.14 7.02
C ALA A 18 19.04 6.28 5.83
N ASP A 19 18.32 5.19 5.53
CA ASP A 19 18.70 4.24 4.49
C ASP A 19 17.50 3.77 3.66
N PRO A 20 17.54 3.98 2.32
CA PRO A 20 16.50 3.49 1.40
C PRO A 20 16.24 1.98 1.45
N LEU A 21 17.22 1.15 1.89
CA LEU A 21 17.04 -0.29 1.99
C LEU A 21 15.99 -0.68 3.01
N TYR A 22 15.88 0.05 4.14
CA TYR A 22 14.81 -0.20 5.12
C TYR A 22 13.39 -0.04 4.54
N ARG A 23 13.24 0.70 3.43
CA ARG A 23 11.95 0.79 2.73
C ARG A 23 11.57 -0.53 2.07
N LEU A 24 12.54 -1.31 1.61
CA LEU A 24 12.30 -2.65 1.08
C LEU A 24 11.86 -3.60 2.20
N ASP A 25 12.51 -3.54 3.36
CA ASP A 25 12.12 -4.34 4.54
C ASP A 25 10.66 -4.10 4.93
N VAL A 26 10.21 -2.83 4.89
CA VAL A 26 8.80 -2.50 5.15
C VAL A 26 7.87 -3.11 4.09
N GLN A 27 8.27 -3.14 2.83
CA GLN A 27 7.47 -3.76 1.77
C GLN A 27 7.40 -5.28 1.93
N GLU A 28 8.50 -5.93 2.31
CA GLU A 28 8.52 -7.36 2.63
C GLU A 28 7.61 -7.68 3.83
N ALA A 29 7.67 -6.87 4.88
CA ALA A 29 6.76 -6.99 6.02
C ALA A 29 5.28 -6.84 5.60
N ARG A 30 4.98 -5.96 4.64
CA ARG A 30 3.63 -5.83 4.07
C ARG A 30 3.16 -7.11 3.39
N ILE A 31 4.00 -7.72 2.55
CA ILE A 31 3.62 -8.97 1.85
C ILE A 31 3.17 -10.01 2.87
N VAL A 32 3.91 -10.16 3.97
CA VAL A 32 3.61 -11.13 5.02
C VAL A 32 2.34 -10.77 5.78
N LEU A 33 2.24 -9.53 6.27
CA LEU A 33 1.13 -9.07 7.09
C LEU A 33 -0.16 -8.94 6.30
N GLU A 34 -0.12 -8.28 5.14
CA GLU A 34 -1.31 -8.07 4.31
C GLU A 34 -1.79 -9.37 3.68
N GLY A 35 -0.86 -10.22 3.22
CA GLY A 35 -1.22 -11.56 2.75
C GLY A 35 -1.87 -12.41 3.83
N GLY A 36 -1.37 -12.34 5.07
CA GLY A 36 -1.97 -13.00 6.21
C GLY A 36 -3.35 -12.45 6.58
N THR A 37 -3.51 -11.11 6.59
CA THR A 37 -4.81 -10.48 6.88
C THR A 37 -5.85 -10.81 5.81
N ALA A 38 -5.49 -10.81 4.53
CA ALA A 38 -6.39 -11.16 3.43
C ALA A 38 -6.82 -12.64 3.49
N TRP A 39 -5.88 -13.53 3.84
CA TRP A 39 -6.18 -14.95 4.03
C TRP A 39 -7.23 -15.17 5.13
N TYR A 40 -7.08 -14.51 6.28
CA TYR A 40 -8.06 -14.55 7.35
C TYR A 40 -9.35 -13.81 7.01
N ALA A 41 -9.29 -12.68 6.31
CA ALA A 41 -10.47 -11.95 5.86
C ALA A 41 -11.37 -12.81 4.98
N ALA A 42 -10.81 -13.59 4.05
CA ALA A 42 -11.58 -14.51 3.22
C ALA A 42 -12.37 -15.53 4.05
N GLN A 43 -11.85 -15.94 5.21
CA GLN A 43 -12.52 -16.90 6.09
C GLN A 43 -13.54 -16.26 7.02
N ARG A 44 -13.28 -15.04 7.50
CA ARG A 44 -13.94 -14.46 8.68
C ARG A 44 -14.78 -13.22 8.39
N ALA A 45 -14.57 -12.57 7.23
CA ALA A 45 -15.26 -11.34 6.91
C ALA A 45 -16.79 -11.48 7.07
N THR A 46 -17.38 -10.57 7.82
CA THR A 46 -18.84 -10.43 7.93
C THR A 46 -19.40 -9.73 6.69
N LYS A 47 -20.73 -9.66 6.57
CA LYS A 47 -21.37 -8.86 5.51
C LYS A 47 -20.97 -7.39 5.60
N GLN A 48 -20.92 -6.86 6.81
CA GLN A 48 -20.51 -5.45 7.05
C GLN A 48 -19.06 -5.20 6.65
N ASP A 49 -18.15 -6.13 6.92
CA ASP A 49 -16.75 -6.03 6.48
C ASP A 49 -16.64 -6.00 4.96
N ILE A 50 -17.39 -6.84 4.26
CA ILE A 50 -17.44 -6.88 2.80
C ILE A 50 -17.99 -5.57 2.23
N GLU A 51 -19.06 -5.02 2.82
CA GLU A 51 -19.60 -3.71 2.43
C GLU A 51 -18.57 -2.60 2.63
N LYS A 52 -17.82 -2.63 3.73
CA LYS A 52 -16.76 -1.66 4.02
C LYS A 52 -15.60 -1.76 3.01
N ILE A 53 -15.17 -2.98 2.66
CA ILE A 53 -14.13 -3.21 1.64
C ILE A 53 -14.61 -2.68 0.29
N ARG A 54 -15.85 -2.96 -0.13
CA ARG A 54 -16.44 -2.42 -1.36
C ARG A 54 -16.48 -0.90 -1.37
N PHE A 55 -16.92 -0.30 -0.27
CA PHE A 55 -16.99 1.15 -0.12
C PHE A 55 -15.63 1.82 -0.39
N TYR A 56 -14.55 1.34 0.24
CA TYR A 56 -13.22 1.93 0.03
C TYR A 56 -12.66 1.63 -1.35
N TYR A 57 -12.97 0.48 -1.94
CA TYR A 57 -12.64 0.19 -3.33
C TYR A 57 -13.31 1.18 -4.30
N GLU A 58 -14.59 1.47 -4.10
CA GLU A 58 -15.34 2.44 -4.92
C GLU A 58 -14.81 3.87 -4.72
N GLN A 59 -14.49 4.26 -3.48
CA GLN A 59 -13.87 5.55 -3.21
C GLN A 59 -12.51 5.69 -3.93
N LEU A 60 -11.71 4.64 -3.92
CA LEU A 60 -10.44 4.59 -4.64
C LEU A 60 -10.65 4.75 -6.15
N ALA A 61 -11.55 3.97 -6.75
CA ALA A 61 -11.86 4.01 -8.18
C ALA A 61 -12.38 5.41 -8.59
N ASN A 62 -13.27 5.99 -7.80
CA ASN A 62 -13.83 7.33 -8.06
C ASN A 62 -12.77 8.43 -7.96
N SER A 63 -11.93 8.42 -6.92
CA SER A 63 -10.85 9.41 -6.75
C SER A 63 -9.86 9.35 -7.90
N GLN A 64 -9.57 8.14 -8.36
CA GLN A 64 -8.71 7.91 -9.51
C GLN A 64 -9.33 8.44 -10.82
N ALA A 65 -10.60 8.17 -11.07
CA ALA A 65 -11.32 8.64 -12.26
C ALA A 65 -11.35 10.19 -12.35
N HIS A 66 -11.34 10.88 -11.21
CA HIS A 66 -11.32 12.34 -11.14
C HIS A 66 -9.89 12.94 -11.06
N GLY A 67 -8.85 12.10 -11.06
CA GLY A 67 -7.45 12.54 -10.97
C GLY A 67 -7.05 13.08 -9.58
N ASP A 68 -7.87 12.82 -8.55
CA ASP A 68 -7.55 13.21 -7.17
C ASP A 68 -6.60 12.20 -6.53
N THR A 69 -5.30 12.43 -6.76
CA THR A 69 -4.24 11.51 -6.31
C THR A 69 -4.10 11.46 -4.79
N GLU A 70 -4.49 12.49 -4.07
CA GLU A 70 -4.42 12.53 -2.61
C GLU A 70 -5.56 11.69 -2.00
N GLN A 71 -6.78 11.90 -2.45
CA GLN A 71 -7.92 11.08 -2.02
C GLN A 71 -7.76 9.62 -2.45
N ALA A 72 -7.22 9.36 -3.63
CA ALA A 72 -6.91 8.01 -4.07
C ALA A 72 -5.91 7.32 -3.12
N ALA A 73 -4.86 8.01 -2.67
CA ALA A 73 -3.90 7.45 -1.72
C ALA A 73 -4.51 7.16 -0.35
N ILE A 74 -5.44 8.01 0.12
CA ILE A 74 -6.16 7.81 1.38
C ILE A 74 -7.12 6.62 1.26
N ALA A 75 -7.89 6.56 0.16
CA ALA A 75 -8.85 5.48 -0.07
C ALA A 75 -8.16 4.12 -0.22
N ASP A 76 -7.00 4.07 -0.88
CA ASP A 76 -6.17 2.88 -1.01
C ASP A 76 -5.68 2.38 0.37
N ALA A 77 -5.16 3.25 1.21
CA ALA A 77 -4.77 2.86 2.57
C ALA A 77 -5.96 2.33 3.38
N ASN A 78 -7.12 2.98 3.28
CA ASN A 78 -8.34 2.55 3.95
C ASN A 78 -8.87 1.21 3.41
N PHE A 79 -8.73 0.94 2.11
CA PHE A 79 -9.08 -0.35 1.51
C PHE A 79 -8.25 -1.49 2.12
N HIS A 80 -6.94 -1.34 2.19
CA HIS A 80 -6.05 -2.34 2.81
C HIS A 80 -6.33 -2.51 4.32
N LEU A 81 -6.59 -1.41 5.04
CA LEU A 81 -6.95 -1.48 6.45
C LEU A 81 -8.32 -2.13 6.68
N ALA A 82 -9.28 -1.93 5.78
CA ALA A 82 -10.57 -2.63 5.85
C ALA A 82 -10.42 -4.15 5.66
N ILE A 83 -9.52 -4.60 4.79
CA ILE A 83 -9.15 -6.03 4.67
C ILE A 83 -8.52 -6.53 5.97
N ALA A 84 -7.60 -5.77 6.57
CA ALA A 84 -6.99 -6.15 7.84
C ALA A 84 -8.02 -6.24 8.97
N GLU A 85 -8.98 -5.33 9.04
CA GLU A 85 -10.10 -5.38 9.99
C GLU A 85 -10.98 -6.60 9.78
N ALA A 86 -11.30 -6.91 8.52
CA ALA A 86 -12.09 -8.10 8.13
C ALA A 86 -11.40 -9.44 8.50
N SER A 87 -10.09 -9.43 8.77
CA SER A 87 -9.38 -10.59 9.31
C SER A 87 -9.89 -11.01 10.70
N GLN A 88 -10.61 -10.14 11.41
CA GLN A 88 -11.09 -10.31 12.79
C GLN A 88 -9.95 -10.63 13.77
N ASN A 89 -8.73 -10.14 13.48
CA ASN A 89 -7.56 -10.30 14.33
C ASN A 89 -7.03 -8.91 14.75
N ALA A 90 -7.31 -8.52 15.98
CA ALA A 90 -6.95 -7.21 16.52
C ALA A 90 -5.43 -6.95 16.51
N VAL A 91 -4.61 -8.00 16.69
CA VAL A 91 -3.15 -7.88 16.68
C VAL A 91 -2.65 -7.58 15.27
N LEU A 92 -3.11 -8.33 14.26
CA LEU A 92 -2.77 -8.08 12.87
C LEU A 92 -3.24 -6.69 12.43
N LEU A 93 -4.46 -6.30 12.78
CA LEU A 93 -4.97 -4.95 12.49
C LEU A 93 -4.07 -3.86 13.08
N GLN A 94 -3.63 -4.01 14.33
CA GLN A 94 -2.74 -3.03 14.97
C GLN A 94 -1.36 -2.99 14.30
N MET A 95 -0.79 -4.13 13.94
CA MET A 95 0.45 -4.20 13.19
C MET A 95 0.33 -3.51 11.83
N MET A 96 -0.77 -3.74 11.11
CA MET A 96 -1.04 -3.08 9.84
C MET A 96 -1.16 -1.56 9.98
N LYS A 97 -1.85 -1.06 11.00
CA LYS A 97 -1.91 0.39 11.29
C LYS A 97 -0.52 0.99 11.48
N ASN A 98 0.34 0.31 12.24
CA ASN A 98 1.72 0.77 12.46
C ASN A 98 2.53 0.79 11.16
N VAL A 99 2.43 -0.26 10.34
CA VAL A 99 3.11 -0.31 9.04
C VAL A 99 2.62 0.80 8.10
N PHE A 100 1.31 1.04 8.01
CA PHE A 100 0.77 2.15 7.21
C PHE A 100 1.19 3.52 7.75
N HIS A 101 1.33 3.67 9.06
CA HIS A 101 1.84 4.91 9.65
C HIS A 101 3.32 5.16 9.28
N LEU A 102 4.17 4.13 9.36
CA LEU A 102 5.58 4.19 8.91
C LEU A 102 5.68 4.59 7.43
N MET A 103 4.75 4.12 6.61
CA MET A 103 4.73 4.40 5.17
C MET A 103 4.18 5.78 4.81
N ARG A 104 3.48 6.45 5.71
CA ARG A 104 2.66 7.63 5.41
C ARG A 104 3.41 8.75 4.66
N HIS A 105 4.68 8.96 4.94
CA HIS A 105 5.49 9.97 4.24
C HIS A 105 5.98 9.52 2.86
N ASN A 106 6.35 8.24 2.72
CA ASN A 106 6.96 7.72 1.50
C ASN A 106 5.94 7.19 0.49
N VAL A 107 4.81 6.67 0.97
CA VAL A 107 3.78 6.04 0.11
C VAL A 107 2.93 7.06 -0.61
N VAL A 108 2.60 8.18 0.01
CA VAL A 108 1.86 9.26 -0.67
C VAL A 108 2.67 9.77 -1.88
N LEU A 109 3.99 9.92 -1.72
CA LEU A 109 4.87 10.34 -2.82
C LEU A 109 5.01 9.28 -3.91
N ALA A 110 5.19 8.02 -3.53
CA ALA A 110 5.31 6.91 -4.47
C ALA A 110 3.99 6.68 -5.23
N ARG A 111 2.85 6.70 -4.53
CA ARG A 111 1.52 6.55 -5.12
C ARG A 111 1.18 7.72 -6.05
N ARG A 112 1.45 8.96 -5.68
CA ARG A 112 1.31 10.09 -6.61
C ARG A 112 2.04 9.84 -7.92
N LYS A 113 3.26 9.30 -7.86
CA LYS A 113 4.06 8.98 -9.05
C LYS A 113 3.46 7.84 -9.87
N ILE A 114 3.01 6.75 -9.23
CA ILE A 114 2.42 5.60 -9.93
C ILE A 114 1.09 5.98 -10.57
N TYR A 115 0.27 6.78 -9.90
CA TYR A 115 -1.03 7.23 -10.41
C TYR A 115 -0.91 8.27 -11.55
N THR A 116 0.21 8.92 -11.71
CA THR A 116 0.44 9.80 -12.88
C THR A 116 0.82 9.03 -14.15
N GLU A 117 1.17 7.76 -14.05
CA GLU A 117 1.45 6.90 -15.20
C GLU A 117 0.19 6.10 -15.58
N HIS A 118 -0.32 6.35 -16.78
CA HIS A 118 -1.59 5.81 -17.27
C HIS A 118 -1.71 4.27 -17.15
N TYR A 119 -0.63 3.53 -17.39
CA TYR A 119 -0.59 2.07 -17.25
C TYR A 119 -0.58 1.57 -15.80
N GLY A 120 -0.07 2.37 -14.86
CA GLY A 120 -0.05 2.00 -13.45
C GLY A 120 -1.44 1.97 -12.83
N PHE A 121 -2.30 2.88 -13.25
CA PHE A 121 -3.67 3.01 -12.79
C PHE A 121 -4.54 1.78 -13.07
N GLU A 122 -4.64 1.37 -14.34
CA GLU A 122 -5.49 0.24 -14.74
C GLU A 122 -5.05 -1.08 -14.08
N THR A 123 -3.73 -1.27 -13.95
CA THR A 123 -3.17 -2.44 -13.29
C THR A 123 -3.51 -2.47 -11.81
N LEU A 124 -3.32 -1.36 -11.09
CA LEU A 124 -3.67 -1.27 -9.66
C LEU A 124 -5.15 -1.47 -9.42
N HIS A 125 -6.01 -0.87 -10.25
CA HIS A 125 -7.45 -1.04 -10.17
C HIS A 125 -7.86 -2.52 -10.32
N THR A 126 -7.31 -3.20 -11.33
CA THR A 126 -7.56 -4.63 -11.57
C THR A 126 -7.07 -5.50 -10.41
N GLN A 127 -5.91 -5.18 -9.84
CA GLN A 127 -5.35 -5.91 -8.70
C GLN A 127 -6.19 -5.73 -7.43
N HIS A 128 -6.63 -4.51 -7.10
CA HIS A 128 -7.54 -4.27 -5.96
C HIS A 128 -8.87 -5.00 -6.14
N MET A 129 -9.41 -5.02 -7.36
CA MET A 129 -10.62 -5.78 -7.67
C MET A 129 -10.40 -7.28 -7.47
N ALA A 130 -9.25 -7.82 -7.88
CA ALA A 130 -8.93 -9.24 -7.67
C ALA A 130 -8.83 -9.59 -6.17
N MET A 131 -8.21 -8.75 -5.36
CA MET A 131 -8.13 -8.92 -3.90
C MET A 131 -9.53 -8.95 -3.26
N MET A 132 -10.37 -7.97 -3.58
CA MET A 132 -11.73 -7.89 -3.08
C MET A 132 -12.56 -9.11 -3.49
N ASN A 133 -12.51 -9.50 -4.76
CA ASN A 133 -13.28 -10.63 -5.28
C ASN A 133 -12.84 -11.96 -4.65
N ALA A 134 -11.56 -12.17 -4.41
CA ALA A 134 -11.07 -13.37 -3.72
C ALA A 134 -11.60 -13.48 -2.28
N ILE A 135 -11.66 -12.35 -1.54
CA ILE A 135 -12.25 -12.31 -0.20
C ILE A 135 -13.75 -12.61 -0.24
N ILE A 136 -14.48 -12.02 -1.19
CA ILE A 136 -15.92 -12.25 -1.36
C ILE A 136 -16.20 -13.71 -1.73
N ALA A 137 -15.36 -14.30 -2.59
CA ALA A 137 -15.44 -15.70 -2.98
C ALA A 137 -15.02 -16.67 -1.86
N ARG A 138 -14.54 -16.17 -0.72
CA ARG A 138 -14.04 -16.99 0.39
C ARG A 138 -12.81 -17.85 0.02
N ASP A 139 -12.07 -17.44 -1.00
CA ASP A 139 -10.84 -18.12 -1.43
C ASP A 139 -9.61 -17.50 -0.74
N SER A 140 -9.18 -18.10 0.34
CA SER A 140 -8.09 -17.60 1.18
C SER A 140 -6.75 -17.60 0.47
N GLU A 141 -6.45 -18.62 -0.33
CA GLU A 141 -5.18 -18.72 -1.05
C GLU A 141 -5.11 -17.72 -2.20
N LEU A 142 -6.22 -17.55 -2.92
CA LEU A 142 -6.31 -16.55 -3.97
C LEU A 142 -6.21 -15.13 -3.39
N ALA A 143 -6.83 -14.86 -2.23
CA ALA A 143 -6.76 -13.57 -1.56
C ALA A 143 -5.32 -13.24 -1.15
N ARG A 144 -4.61 -14.18 -0.54
CA ARG A 144 -3.18 -14.03 -0.19
C ARG A 144 -2.31 -13.78 -1.41
N LYS A 145 -2.52 -14.57 -2.47
CA LYS A 145 -1.78 -14.44 -3.73
C LYS A 145 -2.00 -13.08 -4.37
N ALA A 146 -3.25 -12.63 -4.49
CA ALA A 146 -3.60 -11.36 -5.10
C ALA A 146 -2.94 -10.17 -4.37
N VAL A 147 -2.89 -10.20 -3.03
CA VAL A 147 -2.17 -9.20 -2.23
C VAL A 147 -0.67 -9.23 -2.53
N GLY A 148 -0.05 -10.41 -2.55
CA GLY A 148 1.38 -10.55 -2.85
C GLY A 148 1.73 -9.98 -4.22
N GLU A 149 0.99 -10.33 -5.26
CA GLU A 149 1.17 -9.82 -6.62
C GLU A 149 1.02 -8.30 -6.70
N HIS A 150 0.03 -7.74 -5.98
CA HIS A 150 -0.18 -6.31 -5.89
C HIS A 150 1.01 -5.58 -5.26
N ILE A 151 1.49 -6.03 -4.10
CA ILE A 151 2.60 -5.37 -3.40
C ILE A 151 3.91 -5.52 -4.20
N GLU A 152 4.18 -6.67 -4.78
CA GLU A 152 5.33 -6.86 -5.67
C GLU A 152 5.29 -5.93 -6.89
N PHE A 153 4.12 -5.72 -7.48
CA PHE A 153 3.94 -4.75 -8.56
C PHE A 153 4.29 -3.33 -8.08
N VAL A 154 3.77 -2.91 -6.93
CA VAL A 154 4.07 -1.60 -6.34
C VAL A 154 5.56 -1.42 -6.11
N ILE A 155 6.25 -2.42 -5.52
CA ILE A 155 7.71 -2.40 -5.30
C ILE A 155 8.44 -2.15 -6.63
N LYS A 156 8.11 -2.92 -7.67
CA LYS A 156 8.74 -2.79 -9.00
C LYS A 156 8.50 -1.42 -9.64
N GLN A 157 7.31 -0.85 -9.49
CA GLN A 157 7.01 0.48 -10.04
C GLN A 157 7.76 1.59 -9.28
N VAL A 158 7.79 1.53 -7.95
CA VAL A 158 8.53 2.50 -7.12
C VAL A 158 10.01 2.48 -7.48
N ALA A 159 10.63 1.30 -7.60
CA ALA A 159 12.04 1.16 -7.95
C ALA A 159 12.37 1.80 -9.33
N LYS A 160 11.52 1.59 -10.34
CA LYS A 160 11.67 2.21 -11.66
C LYS A 160 11.60 3.73 -11.61
N ILE A 161 10.67 4.27 -10.82
CA ILE A 161 10.47 5.71 -10.67
C ILE A 161 11.68 6.34 -9.96
N ASP A 162 12.20 5.69 -8.93
CA ASP A 162 13.36 6.18 -8.18
C ASP A 162 14.63 6.15 -9.05
N GLU A 163 14.83 5.11 -9.85
CA GLU A 163 15.93 5.04 -10.82
C GLU A 163 15.84 6.17 -11.87
N ALA A 164 14.66 6.37 -12.45
CA ALA A 164 14.45 7.44 -13.44
C ALA A 164 14.69 8.83 -12.84
N THR A 165 14.25 9.05 -11.59
CA THR A 165 14.45 10.31 -10.86
C THR A 165 15.95 10.54 -10.56
N ALA A 166 16.65 9.52 -10.09
CA ALA A 166 18.08 9.59 -9.82
C ALA A 166 18.91 9.87 -11.11
N ARG A 167 18.46 9.31 -12.25
CA ARG A 167 19.08 9.56 -13.56
C ARG A 167 18.88 11.02 -13.99
N ARG A 168 17.67 11.57 -13.88
CA ARG A 168 17.37 12.99 -14.20
C ARG A 168 18.16 13.95 -13.32
N GLN A 169 18.24 13.69 -12.02
CA GLN A 169 19.01 14.53 -11.08
C GLN A 169 20.50 14.55 -11.40
N ARG A 170 21.09 13.41 -11.80
CA ARG A 170 22.49 13.35 -12.24
C ARG A 170 22.74 14.21 -13.49
N VAL A 171 21.86 14.14 -14.48
CA VAL A 171 21.97 14.95 -15.70
C VAL A 171 21.82 16.44 -15.38
N SER A 172 20.86 16.83 -14.54
CA SER A 172 20.62 18.21 -14.16
C SER A 172 21.82 18.84 -13.42
N ARG A 173 22.50 18.09 -12.54
CA ARG A 173 23.72 18.57 -11.86
C ARG A 173 24.84 18.88 -12.86
N LEU A 174 25.05 18.05 -13.86
CA LEU A 174 26.06 18.27 -14.89
C LEU A 174 25.73 19.47 -15.82
N ALA A 175 24.44 19.77 -16.00
CA ALA A 175 24.00 20.89 -16.81
C ALA A 175 24.21 22.27 -16.11
N THR A 176 24.21 22.27 -14.75
CA THR A 176 24.46 23.50 -13.96
C THR A 176 25.95 23.83 -13.75
N ASP A 177 26.83 22.86 -13.94
CA ASP A 177 28.30 23.04 -13.74
C ASP A 177 29.04 23.62 -15.00
N VAL A 178 28.32 24.05 -16.04
CA VAL A 178 28.91 24.48 -17.32
C VAL A 178 28.97 26.02 -17.51
N PHE A 179 28.57 26.79 -16.47
CA PHE A 179 28.69 28.26 -16.52
C PHE A 179 29.31 28.87 -15.28
#